data_e09675607ec45db0a1b97292e53abc82
#
_entry.id   e09675607ec45db0a1b97292e53abc82
#
_cell.length_a   1.000
_cell.length_b   1.000
_cell.length_c   1.000
_cell.angle_alpha   90.00
_cell.angle_beta   90.00
_cell.angle_gamma   90.00
#
_symmetry.space_group_name_H-M   'P 1'
#
loop_
_entity.id
_entity.type
_entity.pdbx_description
1 polymer ?
#
loop_
_entity_poly.entity_id
_entity_poly.type
_entity_poly.pdbx_seq_one_letter_code
_entity_poly.pdbx_strand_id
1 'polypeptide(L)'
;MAAALAFCGCKKEPAATGVGTSAAPSGEAIKVGEFASLTGKEAAFGQSSHKGTLLAVDELNAAGGVLGRKLELITEDNRSVAGESATVVRKLISRDKVVAILGEVASSRSLEAAPICQQNQVPQISPSSTNPKVTETGDYIFRVCFIDPFQGAVLAKFAHRSLKAKKVALLTDVASAYSVGLAKYFRDQFTDDGGQVLLEQKFNGGDKDFKAQLTAIKASGAEAIFAPCYYTEAGLICVQARQLGLSVPIFGGDGWEAPELIQIGGKSMEGTYYSTHYSAEDASPAVQSFVAKFKARFNETPDAMAALGYDSAYVLADAMKRAGNTDGPKVRDALAATKEFAGVTGKTTIDAKRNATKGLVFMTVKDGQFKYVETINP
;
A
#
# COMPACT_ATOMS: atom_id res chain seq x y z
N MET A 1 44.77 -74.35 28.06
CA MET A 1 43.88 -74.13 26.90
C MET A 1 42.67 -73.35 27.40
N ALA A 2 42.63 -72.08 27.17
CA ALA A 2 41.51 -71.24 27.53
C ALA A 2 41.23 -70.33 26.30
N ALA A 3 40.05 -70.53 25.69
CA ALA A 3 39.60 -69.80 24.52
C ALA A 3 38.91 -68.50 25.00
N ALA A 4 39.36 -67.37 24.51
CA ALA A 4 38.75 -66.08 24.74
C ALA A 4 37.78 -65.79 23.60
N LEU A 5 36.48 -65.61 23.92
CA LEU A 5 35.46 -65.13 23.01
C LEU A 5 35.43 -63.61 23.02
N ALA A 6 35.72 -62.97 21.89
CA ALA A 6 35.57 -61.53 21.72
C ALA A 6 34.10 -61.21 21.26
N PHE A 7 33.40 -60.43 22.06
CA PHE A 7 32.10 -59.84 21.69
C PHE A 7 32.37 -58.55 20.90
N CYS A 8 31.97 -58.57 19.63
CA CYS A 8 31.91 -57.38 18.77
C CYS A 8 30.59 -56.65 18.95
N GLY A 9 30.61 -55.50 19.68
CA GLY A 9 29.44 -54.65 19.89
C GLY A 9 29.29 -53.68 18.73
N CYS A 10 28.28 -53.86 17.86
CA CYS A 10 27.90 -52.87 16.88
C CYS A 10 27.25 -51.64 17.55
N LYS A 11 27.93 -50.54 17.56
CA LYS A 11 27.35 -49.20 17.84
C LYS A 11 26.51 -48.80 16.65
N LYS A 12 25.17 -48.66 16.84
CA LYS A 12 24.30 -47.94 15.91
C LYS A 12 24.59 -46.46 16.00
N GLU A 13 25.05 -45.87 14.91
CA GLU A 13 25.07 -44.40 14.71
C GLU A 13 23.61 -43.86 14.61
N PRO A 14 23.32 -42.68 15.20
CA PRO A 14 22.02 -42.06 15.03
C PRO A 14 21.90 -41.52 13.61
N ALA A 15 20.79 -41.85 12.95
CA ALA A 15 20.44 -41.38 11.63
C ALA A 15 20.39 -39.84 11.62
N ALA A 16 21.16 -39.22 10.75
CA ALA A 16 21.11 -37.81 10.48
C ALA A 16 19.71 -37.44 9.96
N THR A 17 19.03 -36.57 10.68
CA THR A 17 17.78 -35.93 10.22
C THR A 17 18.11 -35.13 8.96
N GLY A 18 17.64 -35.63 7.83
CA GLY A 18 17.78 -34.96 6.55
C GLY A 18 17.09 -33.59 6.59
N VAL A 19 17.88 -32.55 6.44
CA VAL A 19 17.39 -31.22 6.06
C VAL A 19 16.77 -31.40 4.69
N GLY A 20 15.44 -31.29 4.61
CA GLY A 20 14.70 -31.37 3.36
C GLY A 20 15.18 -30.28 2.40
N THR A 21 15.98 -30.68 1.42
CA THR A 21 16.31 -29.81 0.28
C THR A 21 15.02 -29.53 -0.46
N SER A 22 14.54 -28.28 -0.42
CA SER A 22 13.47 -27.80 -1.28
C SER A 22 13.84 -28.12 -2.73
N ALA A 23 13.00 -28.93 -3.40
CA ALA A 23 13.21 -29.25 -4.80
C ALA A 23 13.25 -27.95 -5.62
N ALA A 24 14.18 -27.85 -6.56
CA ALA A 24 14.24 -26.69 -7.46
C ALA A 24 12.93 -26.58 -8.26
N PRO A 25 12.40 -25.35 -8.46
CA PRO A 25 11.20 -25.14 -9.26
C PRO A 25 11.33 -25.79 -10.64
N SER A 26 10.30 -26.53 -11.07
CA SER A 26 10.26 -27.21 -12.36
C SER A 26 9.00 -26.78 -13.14
N GLY A 27 9.12 -26.69 -14.48
CA GLY A 27 8.03 -26.28 -15.35
C GLY A 27 8.09 -24.82 -15.79
N GLU A 28 7.17 -24.44 -16.68
CA GLU A 28 7.06 -23.07 -17.18
C GLU A 28 6.72 -22.09 -16.03
N ALA A 29 7.37 -20.92 -16.02
CA ALA A 29 7.14 -19.91 -15.00
C ALA A 29 5.68 -19.43 -14.98
N ILE A 30 5.20 -19.04 -13.81
CA ILE A 30 3.91 -18.38 -13.64
C ILE A 30 4.12 -16.90 -13.87
N LYS A 31 3.55 -16.39 -14.96
CA LYS A 31 3.64 -14.95 -15.30
C LYS A 31 2.65 -14.13 -14.49
N VAL A 32 3.14 -13.20 -13.70
CA VAL A 32 2.36 -12.23 -12.93
C VAL A 32 2.66 -10.85 -13.50
N GLY A 33 1.62 -10.12 -13.88
CA GLY A 33 1.76 -8.75 -14.33
C GLY A 33 1.82 -7.79 -13.15
N GLU A 34 2.62 -6.76 -13.28
CA GLU A 34 2.59 -5.59 -12.40
C GLU A 34 2.46 -4.34 -13.26
N PHE A 35 1.60 -3.41 -12.87
CA PHE A 35 1.60 -2.07 -13.43
C PHE A 35 1.74 -1.06 -12.30
N ALA A 36 2.65 -0.11 -12.51
CA ALA A 36 3.03 0.85 -11.49
C ALA A 36 3.40 2.18 -12.14
N SER A 37 3.26 3.27 -11.40
CA SER A 37 3.78 4.58 -11.78
C SER A 37 5.29 4.62 -11.49
N LEU A 38 6.13 4.02 -12.36
CA LEU A 38 7.58 4.03 -12.16
C LEU A 38 8.21 5.37 -12.52
N THR A 39 7.51 6.16 -13.34
CA THR A 39 7.87 7.53 -13.72
C THR A 39 6.68 8.47 -13.56
N GLY A 40 6.92 9.79 -13.68
CA GLY A 40 5.88 10.81 -13.56
C GLY A 40 5.64 11.26 -12.12
N LYS A 41 4.49 11.92 -11.88
CA LYS A 41 4.20 12.60 -10.61
C LYS A 41 3.94 11.68 -9.40
N GLU A 42 3.62 10.42 -9.66
CA GLU A 42 3.33 9.39 -8.64
C GLU A 42 4.50 8.39 -8.51
N ALA A 43 5.70 8.73 -9.06
CA ALA A 43 6.83 7.80 -9.21
C ALA A 43 7.34 7.23 -7.89
N ALA A 44 7.37 8.00 -6.81
CA ALA A 44 7.79 7.49 -5.51
C ALA A 44 6.92 6.31 -5.05
N PHE A 45 5.61 6.38 -5.26
CA PHE A 45 4.69 5.30 -4.93
C PHE A 45 4.97 4.02 -5.72
N GLY A 46 5.03 4.15 -7.05
CA GLY A 46 5.20 3.00 -7.93
C GLY A 46 6.56 2.33 -7.74
N GLN A 47 7.62 3.11 -7.62
CA GLN A 47 8.97 2.59 -7.38
C GLN A 47 9.07 1.87 -6.04
N SER A 48 8.49 2.44 -4.98
CA SER A 48 8.50 1.83 -3.66
C SER A 48 7.69 0.52 -3.64
N SER A 49 6.46 0.53 -4.14
CA SER A 49 5.62 -0.67 -4.26
C SER A 49 6.28 -1.76 -5.10
N HIS A 50 6.87 -1.40 -6.25
CA HIS A 50 7.62 -2.32 -7.10
C HIS A 50 8.78 -3.00 -6.36
N LYS A 51 9.57 -2.26 -5.60
CA LYS A 51 10.65 -2.84 -4.79
C LYS A 51 10.12 -3.87 -3.79
N GLY A 52 9.00 -3.58 -3.14
CA GLY A 52 8.33 -4.52 -2.24
C GLY A 52 7.86 -5.80 -2.94
N THR A 53 7.16 -5.64 -4.06
CA THR A 53 6.71 -6.75 -4.92
C THR A 53 7.89 -7.60 -5.40
N LEU A 54 8.96 -6.97 -5.86
CA LEU A 54 10.16 -7.65 -6.36
C LEU A 54 10.84 -8.46 -5.26
N LEU A 55 10.99 -7.90 -4.05
CA LEU A 55 11.55 -8.63 -2.90
C LEU A 55 10.73 -9.88 -2.58
N ALA A 56 9.40 -9.75 -2.56
CA ALA A 56 8.50 -10.89 -2.30
C ALA A 56 8.65 -11.99 -3.37
N VAL A 57 8.71 -11.62 -4.65
CA VAL A 57 8.89 -12.57 -5.76
C VAL A 57 10.26 -13.26 -5.67
N ASP A 58 11.33 -12.52 -5.35
CA ASP A 58 12.67 -13.10 -5.16
C ASP A 58 12.66 -14.14 -4.02
N GLU A 59 12.05 -13.82 -2.87
CA GLU A 59 11.94 -14.73 -1.73
C GLU A 59 11.07 -15.96 -2.04
N LEU A 60 9.92 -15.78 -2.67
CA LEU A 60 9.05 -16.86 -3.08
C LEU A 60 9.78 -17.82 -4.04
N ASN A 61 10.53 -17.29 -4.99
CA ASN A 61 11.31 -18.06 -5.94
C ASN A 61 12.46 -18.82 -5.27
N ALA A 62 13.14 -18.19 -4.31
CA ALA A 62 14.19 -18.83 -3.52
C ALA A 62 13.64 -19.97 -2.64
N ALA A 63 12.39 -19.85 -2.18
CA ALA A 63 11.69 -20.88 -1.40
C ALA A 63 11.09 -22.03 -2.23
N GLY A 64 11.37 -22.12 -3.55
CA GLY A 64 10.86 -23.17 -4.43
C GLY A 64 9.67 -22.75 -5.29
N GLY A 65 9.34 -21.46 -5.31
CA GLY A 65 8.29 -20.89 -6.15
C GLY A 65 6.86 -21.10 -5.60
N VAL A 66 5.91 -20.97 -6.50
CA VAL A 66 4.49 -21.23 -6.25
C VAL A 66 4.05 -22.45 -7.07
N LEU A 67 3.41 -23.43 -6.42
CA LEU A 67 3.03 -24.69 -7.06
C LEU A 67 4.22 -25.41 -7.75
N GLY A 68 5.44 -25.29 -7.16
CA GLY A 68 6.66 -25.87 -7.75
C GLY A 68 7.17 -25.17 -9.02
N ARG A 69 6.68 -23.97 -9.31
CA ARG A 69 7.05 -23.16 -10.49
C ARG A 69 7.57 -21.80 -10.05
N LYS A 70 8.52 -21.22 -10.77
CA LYS A 70 8.98 -19.84 -10.53
C LYS A 70 7.87 -18.84 -10.89
N LEU A 71 7.82 -17.73 -10.15
CA LEU A 71 7.10 -16.54 -10.56
C LEU A 71 7.98 -15.70 -11.49
N GLU A 72 7.42 -15.27 -12.61
CA GLU A 72 8.00 -14.27 -13.51
C GLU A 72 7.19 -13.00 -13.40
N LEU A 73 7.77 -11.94 -12.80
CA LEU A 73 7.13 -10.64 -12.68
C LEU A 73 7.38 -9.83 -13.94
N ILE A 74 6.32 -9.43 -14.64
CA ILE A 74 6.37 -8.58 -15.83
C ILE A 74 5.80 -7.22 -15.44
N THR A 75 6.67 -6.21 -15.32
CA THR A 75 6.33 -4.88 -14.85
C THR A 75 6.21 -3.89 -16.00
N GLU A 76 5.13 -3.10 -16.00
CA GLU A 76 4.87 -2.04 -16.98
C GLU A 76 4.71 -0.69 -16.25
N ASP A 77 5.34 0.34 -16.80
CA ASP A 77 5.23 1.71 -16.31
C ASP A 77 4.00 2.41 -16.93
N ASN A 78 3.06 2.85 -16.11
CA ASN A 78 1.92 3.66 -16.56
C ASN A 78 2.25 5.16 -16.63
N ARG A 79 3.47 5.55 -16.23
CA ARG A 79 4.02 6.92 -16.30
C ARG A 79 3.23 7.98 -15.55
N SER A 80 2.34 7.58 -14.64
CA SER A 80 1.37 8.45 -13.96
C SER A 80 0.45 9.20 -14.94
N VAL A 81 0.23 8.66 -16.16
CA VAL A 81 -0.56 9.28 -17.22
C VAL A 81 -1.95 8.64 -17.29
N ALA A 82 -2.98 9.48 -17.44
CA ALA A 82 -4.35 9.01 -17.59
C ALA A 82 -4.52 8.13 -18.86
N GLY A 83 -5.20 6.98 -18.71
CA GLY A 83 -5.42 6.00 -19.77
C GLY A 83 -4.28 5.00 -19.99
N GLU A 84 -3.06 5.28 -19.51
CA GLU A 84 -1.92 4.38 -19.69
C GLU A 84 -2.08 3.08 -18.88
N SER A 85 -2.66 3.13 -17.68
CA SER A 85 -2.93 1.92 -16.90
C SER A 85 -3.79 0.91 -17.68
N ALA A 86 -4.82 1.40 -18.38
CA ALA A 86 -5.65 0.57 -19.24
C ALA A 86 -4.84 -0.05 -20.41
N THR A 87 -3.94 0.73 -21.00
CA THR A 87 -3.10 0.29 -22.13
C THR A 87 -2.13 -0.80 -21.70
N VAL A 88 -1.38 -0.58 -20.62
CA VAL A 88 -0.37 -1.53 -20.17
C VAL A 88 -1.00 -2.83 -19.63
N VAL A 89 -2.16 -2.75 -18.94
CA VAL A 89 -2.86 -3.95 -18.44
C VAL A 89 -3.42 -4.78 -19.60
N ARG A 90 -3.98 -4.17 -20.66
CA ARG A 90 -4.35 -4.93 -21.87
C ARG A 90 -3.15 -5.67 -22.47
N LYS A 91 -1.98 -5.03 -22.54
CA LYS A 91 -0.75 -5.65 -23.01
C LYS A 91 -0.35 -6.84 -22.15
N LEU A 92 -0.29 -6.69 -20.84
CA LEU A 92 0.05 -7.75 -19.90
C LEU A 92 -0.88 -8.96 -20.05
N ILE A 93 -2.19 -8.75 -20.18
CA ILE A 93 -3.17 -9.81 -20.31
C ILE A 93 -3.15 -10.45 -21.70
N SER A 94 -3.23 -9.62 -22.78
CA SER A 94 -3.44 -10.13 -24.12
C SER A 94 -2.18 -10.67 -24.79
N ARG A 95 -1.02 -10.01 -24.56
CA ARG A 95 0.25 -10.35 -25.19
C ARG A 95 1.10 -11.25 -24.28
N ASP A 96 1.29 -10.79 -23.03
CA ASP A 96 2.24 -11.44 -22.13
C ASP A 96 1.61 -12.63 -21.39
N LYS A 97 0.26 -12.74 -21.43
CA LYS A 97 -0.53 -13.88 -20.88
C LYS A 97 -0.33 -14.08 -19.38
N VAL A 98 -0.32 -12.97 -18.64
CA VAL A 98 -0.22 -13.03 -17.18
C VAL A 98 -1.50 -13.62 -16.57
N VAL A 99 -1.36 -14.34 -15.46
CA VAL A 99 -2.48 -15.01 -14.77
C VAL A 99 -3.11 -14.16 -13.68
N ALA A 100 -2.43 -13.12 -13.23
CA ALA A 100 -2.91 -12.14 -12.25
C ALA A 100 -2.18 -10.81 -12.45
N ILE A 101 -2.76 -9.74 -11.93
CA ILE A 101 -2.21 -8.38 -11.97
C ILE A 101 -2.02 -7.87 -10.54
N LEU A 102 -0.82 -7.36 -10.24
CA LEU A 102 -0.50 -6.58 -9.06
C LEU A 102 -0.46 -5.09 -9.44
N GLY A 103 -1.07 -4.23 -8.64
CA GLY A 103 -1.11 -2.79 -8.90
C GLY A 103 -2.53 -2.23 -8.86
N GLU A 104 -2.66 -0.99 -8.74
CA GLU A 104 -1.74 0.13 -8.62
C GLU A 104 -1.92 0.79 -7.24
N VAL A 105 -1.01 1.67 -6.84
CA VAL A 105 -1.11 2.44 -5.59
C VAL A 105 -2.21 3.48 -5.70
N ALA A 106 -2.17 4.33 -6.74
CA ALA A 106 -3.12 5.42 -6.94
C ALA A 106 -4.50 4.92 -7.40
N SER A 107 -5.57 5.29 -6.68
CA SER A 107 -6.93 4.81 -6.95
C SER A 107 -7.41 5.09 -8.37
N SER A 108 -7.09 6.26 -8.94
CA SER A 108 -7.46 6.59 -10.33
C SER A 108 -6.84 5.62 -11.33
N ARG A 109 -5.60 5.16 -11.08
CA ARG A 109 -4.88 4.21 -11.94
C ARG A 109 -5.48 2.81 -11.85
N SER A 110 -5.81 2.35 -10.63
CA SER A 110 -6.48 1.08 -10.43
C SER A 110 -7.87 1.04 -11.08
N LEU A 111 -8.62 2.15 -11.02
CA LEU A 111 -9.94 2.26 -11.66
C LEU A 111 -9.87 2.16 -13.19
N GLU A 112 -8.80 2.64 -13.83
CA GLU A 112 -8.59 2.49 -15.27
C GLU A 112 -8.34 1.03 -15.68
N ALA A 113 -7.65 0.26 -14.86
CA ALA A 113 -7.27 -1.13 -15.11
C ALA A 113 -8.38 -2.13 -14.77
N ALA A 114 -9.13 -1.87 -13.69
CA ALA A 114 -10.07 -2.81 -13.10
C ALA A 114 -11.13 -3.37 -14.08
N PRO A 115 -11.78 -2.57 -14.97
CA PRO A 115 -12.73 -3.12 -15.95
C PRO A 115 -12.10 -4.14 -16.90
N ILE A 116 -10.82 -3.96 -17.25
CA ILE A 116 -10.09 -4.84 -18.17
C ILE A 116 -9.79 -6.16 -17.47
N CYS A 117 -9.31 -6.12 -16.23
CA CYS A 117 -9.08 -7.31 -15.42
C CYS A 117 -10.38 -8.09 -15.19
N GLN A 118 -11.48 -7.39 -14.87
CA GLN A 118 -12.80 -7.99 -14.70
C GLN A 118 -13.30 -8.72 -15.96
N GLN A 119 -13.24 -8.04 -17.10
CA GLN A 119 -13.70 -8.60 -18.40
C GLN A 119 -12.92 -9.84 -18.82
N ASN A 120 -11.63 -9.89 -18.49
CA ASN A 120 -10.76 -11.01 -18.84
C ASN A 120 -10.67 -12.08 -17.75
N GLN A 121 -11.39 -11.93 -16.64
CA GLN A 121 -11.35 -12.85 -15.49
C GLN A 121 -9.94 -13.04 -14.93
N VAL A 122 -9.13 -11.99 -14.95
CA VAL A 122 -7.77 -11.95 -14.40
C VAL A 122 -7.82 -11.21 -13.06
N PRO A 123 -7.49 -11.85 -11.93
CA PRO A 123 -7.50 -11.18 -10.64
C PRO A 123 -6.53 -9.98 -10.59
N GLN A 124 -7.01 -8.83 -10.11
CA GLN A 124 -6.22 -7.65 -9.81
C GLN A 124 -6.16 -7.47 -8.30
N ILE A 125 -4.96 -7.23 -7.76
CA ILE A 125 -4.74 -6.89 -6.36
C ILE A 125 -4.06 -5.52 -6.29
N SER A 126 -4.78 -4.51 -5.83
CA SER A 126 -4.17 -3.21 -5.53
C SER A 126 -3.44 -3.26 -4.19
N PRO A 127 -2.18 -2.80 -4.13
CA PRO A 127 -1.47 -2.65 -2.85
C PRO A 127 -2.08 -1.55 -1.98
N SER A 128 -2.42 -0.38 -2.54
CA SER A 128 -2.79 0.79 -1.72
C SER A 128 -3.92 1.66 -2.26
N SER A 129 -4.67 1.26 -3.27
CA SER A 129 -5.82 2.04 -3.74
C SER A 129 -6.97 1.96 -2.74
N THR A 130 -7.21 3.03 -1.99
CA THR A 130 -8.13 3.09 -0.86
C THR A 130 -9.57 3.45 -1.24
N ASN A 131 -9.81 3.99 -2.45
CA ASN A 131 -11.14 4.37 -2.90
C ASN A 131 -12.05 3.12 -3.07
N PRO A 132 -13.24 3.05 -2.42
CA PRO A 132 -14.13 1.88 -2.49
C PRO A 132 -14.52 1.46 -3.90
N LYS A 133 -14.66 2.43 -4.82
CA LYS A 133 -15.05 2.17 -6.21
C LYS A 133 -14.12 1.20 -6.94
N VAL A 134 -12.88 1.06 -6.51
CA VAL A 134 -11.91 0.15 -7.15
C VAL A 134 -12.42 -1.30 -7.10
N THR A 135 -12.78 -1.82 -5.93
CA THR A 135 -13.31 -3.19 -5.79
C THR A 135 -14.78 -3.32 -6.20
N GLU A 136 -15.54 -2.21 -6.20
CA GLU A 136 -16.92 -2.17 -6.71
C GLU A 136 -17.00 -2.43 -8.22
N THR A 137 -15.88 -2.30 -8.95
CA THR A 137 -15.82 -2.55 -10.41
C THR A 137 -16.15 -4.01 -10.76
N GLY A 138 -15.81 -4.97 -9.90
CA GLY A 138 -16.12 -6.37 -10.17
C GLY A 138 -15.50 -7.34 -9.16
N ASP A 139 -15.86 -8.64 -9.29
CA ASP A 139 -15.49 -9.68 -8.34
C ASP A 139 -14.06 -10.23 -8.51
N TYR A 140 -13.35 -9.81 -9.56
CA TYR A 140 -11.92 -10.09 -9.76
C TYR A 140 -10.99 -9.01 -9.19
N ILE A 141 -11.54 -7.96 -8.57
CA ILE A 141 -10.76 -6.81 -8.10
C ILE A 141 -10.66 -6.82 -6.57
N PHE A 142 -9.44 -6.84 -6.07
CA PHE A 142 -9.07 -6.96 -4.66
C PHE A 142 -8.11 -5.85 -4.23
N ARG A 143 -7.94 -5.71 -2.93
CA ARG A 143 -6.92 -4.85 -2.32
C ARG A 143 -6.41 -5.44 -1.01
N VAL A 144 -5.18 -5.08 -0.64
CA VAL A 144 -4.59 -5.46 0.66
C VAL A 144 -4.48 -4.28 1.64
N CYS A 145 -5.00 -3.11 1.28
CA CYS A 145 -5.05 -1.90 2.12
C CYS A 145 -6.45 -1.68 2.73
N PHE A 146 -6.55 -0.83 3.73
CA PHE A 146 -7.82 -0.30 4.23
C PHE A 146 -8.51 0.60 3.18
N ILE A 147 -9.70 1.13 3.50
CA ILE A 147 -10.50 1.94 2.57
C ILE A 147 -10.79 3.34 3.11
N ASP A 148 -11.04 4.30 2.20
CA ASP A 148 -11.32 5.70 2.53
C ASP A 148 -12.46 5.91 3.55
N PRO A 149 -13.56 5.13 3.59
CA PRO A 149 -14.58 5.27 4.65
C PRO A 149 -14.01 5.08 6.06
N PHE A 150 -13.16 4.07 6.26
CA PHE A 150 -12.48 3.85 7.53
C PHE A 150 -11.44 4.94 7.80
N GLN A 151 -10.59 5.24 6.81
CA GLN A 151 -9.56 6.27 6.92
C GLN A 151 -10.17 7.64 7.24
N GLY A 152 -11.20 8.06 6.52
CA GLY A 152 -11.88 9.34 6.73
C GLY A 152 -12.51 9.46 8.11
N ALA A 153 -13.14 8.39 8.60
CA ALA A 153 -13.74 8.36 9.94
C ALA A 153 -12.65 8.46 11.04
N VAL A 154 -11.53 7.75 10.88
CA VAL A 154 -10.42 7.82 11.84
C VAL A 154 -9.75 9.19 11.83
N LEU A 155 -9.53 9.78 10.64
CA LEU A 155 -8.97 11.13 10.49
C LEU A 155 -9.88 12.21 11.09
N ALA A 156 -11.19 12.10 10.96
CA ALA A 156 -12.16 12.99 11.59
C ALA A 156 -12.06 12.95 13.12
N LYS A 157 -12.02 11.76 13.69
CA LYS A 157 -11.82 11.56 15.12
C LYS A 157 -10.45 12.10 15.60
N PHE A 158 -9.39 11.90 14.81
CA PHE A 158 -8.06 12.45 15.10
C PHE A 158 -8.09 13.99 15.13
N ALA A 159 -8.74 14.63 14.16
CA ALA A 159 -8.87 16.09 14.13
C ALA A 159 -9.57 16.61 15.41
N HIS A 160 -10.63 15.96 15.87
CA HIS A 160 -11.32 16.33 17.11
C HIS A 160 -10.49 16.04 18.37
N ARG A 161 -9.93 14.84 18.48
CA ARG A 161 -9.29 14.37 19.73
C ARG A 161 -7.87 14.89 19.90
N SER A 162 -7.06 14.81 18.85
CA SER A 162 -5.62 15.10 18.91
C SER A 162 -5.32 16.52 18.52
N LEU A 163 -5.91 17.04 17.45
CA LEU A 163 -5.71 18.42 17.01
C LEU A 163 -6.63 19.43 17.71
N LYS A 164 -7.65 18.95 18.45
CA LYS A 164 -8.68 19.78 19.14
C LYS A 164 -9.42 20.71 18.17
N ALA A 165 -9.43 20.39 16.88
CA ALA A 165 -10.09 21.21 15.86
C ALA A 165 -11.59 20.93 15.83
N LYS A 166 -12.38 21.98 15.86
CA LYS A 166 -13.86 21.97 15.65
C LYS A 166 -14.22 22.56 14.29
N LYS A 167 -13.31 23.30 13.68
CA LYS A 167 -13.51 24.00 12.42
C LYS A 167 -12.32 23.71 11.52
N VAL A 168 -12.57 23.11 10.37
CA VAL A 168 -11.52 22.74 9.41
C VAL A 168 -11.77 23.37 8.05
N ALA A 169 -10.68 23.51 7.28
CA ALA A 169 -10.76 23.74 5.85
C ALA A 169 -10.24 22.49 5.12
N LEU A 170 -10.82 22.21 3.96
CA LEU A 170 -10.38 21.15 3.05
C LEU A 170 -9.69 21.73 1.84
N LEU A 171 -8.66 21.04 1.35
CA LEU A 171 -7.97 21.39 0.10
C LEU A 171 -7.84 20.12 -0.76
N THR A 172 -8.72 19.97 -1.76
CA THR A 172 -9.01 18.73 -2.47
C THR A 172 -8.52 18.78 -3.91
N ASP A 173 -7.75 17.75 -4.34
CA ASP A 173 -7.43 17.50 -5.75
C ASP A 173 -8.64 16.90 -6.46
N VAL A 174 -9.26 17.69 -7.34
CA VAL A 174 -10.48 17.25 -8.05
C VAL A 174 -10.20 16.27 -9.20
N ALA A 175 -8.96 16.12 -9.61
CA ALA A 175 -8.54 15.15 -10.63
C ALA A 175 -8.24 13.77 -10.05
N SER A 176 -8.15 13.64 -8.73
CA SER A 176 -7.82 12.40 -8.03
C SER A 176 -9.06 11.74 -7.43
N ALA A 177 -9.37 10.51 -7.87
CA ALA A 177 -10.46 9.72 -7.28
C ALA A 177 -10.23 9.45 -5.78
N TYR A 178 -8.98 9.27 -5.35
CA TYR A 178 -8.59 9.17 -3.95
C TYR A 178 -8.93 10.44 -3.18
N SER A 179 -8.42 11.58 -3.61
CA SER A 179 -8.59 12.87 -2.93
C SER A 179 -10.07 13.23 -2.75
N VAL A 180 -10.85 13.12 -3.84
CA VAL A 180 -12.31 13.39 -3.81
C VAL A 180 -13.03 12.41 -2.88
N GLY A 181 -12.67 11.13 -2.91
CA GLY A 181 -13.28 10.10 -2.07
C GLY A 181 -12.99 10.33 -0.59
N LEU A 182 -11.71 10.48 -0.24
CA LEU A 182 -11.30 10.66 1.14
C LEU A 182 -11.80 11.99 1.73
N ALA A 183 -11.79 13.08 0.95
CA ALA A 183 -12.38 14.35 1.36
C ALA A 183 -13.86 14.20 1.73
N LYS A 184 -14.63 13.45 0.92
CA LYS A 184 -16.03 13.18 1.20
C LYS A 184 -16.23 12.44 2.53
N TYR A 185 -15.54 11.30 2.72
CA TYR A 185 -15.72 10.48 3.93
C TYR A 185 -15.23 11.19 5.19
N PHE A 186 -14.15 11.95 5.10
CA PHE A 186 -13.72 12.80 6.20
C PHE A 186 -14.76 13.86 6.53
N ARG A 187 -15.23 14.63 5.55
CA ARG A 187 -16.22 15.70 5.75
C ARG A 187 -17.50 15.16 6.39
N ASP A 188 -18.04 14.08 5.83
CA ASP A 188 -19.28 13.48 6.30
C ASP A 188 -19.12 13.09 7.79
N GLN A 189 -18.10 12.34 8.15
CA GLN A 189 -17.85 11.93 9.55
C GLN A 189 -17.55 13.11 10.47
N PHE A 190 -16.71 14.06 10.01
CA PHE A 190 -16.33 15.22 10.83
C PHE A 190 -17.56 16.08 11.17
N THR A 191 -18.49 16.22 10.23
CA THR A 191 -19.74 16.95 10.43
C THR A 191 -20.70 16.16 11.32
N ASP A 192 -20.83 14.85 11.14
CA ASP A 192 -21.65 13.98 12.00
C ASP A 192 -21.16 13.99 13.45
N ASP A 193 -19.85 14.12 13.67
CA ASP A 193 -19.22 14.25 14.99
C ASP A 193 -19.34 15.69 15.57
N GLY A 194 -20.07 16.61 14.91
CA GLY A 194 -20.33 17.98 15.36
C GLY A 194 -19.26 19.01 14.96
N GLY A 195 -18.34 18.65 14.09
CA GLY A 195 -17.39 19.57 13.50
C GLY A 195 -17.97 20.41 12.36
N GLN A 196 -17.28 21.45 11.96
CA GLN A 196 -17.66 22.33 10.85
C GLN A 196 -16.57 22.38 9.79
N VAL A 197 -16.91 22.07 8.56
CA VAL A 197 -16.08 22.36 7.38
C VAL A 197 -16.43 23.79 6.93
N LEU A 198 -15.57 24.73 7.24
CA LEU A 198 -15.78 26.15 6.95
C LEU A 198 -15.62 26.47 5.47
N LEU A 199 -14.69 25.78 4.82
CA LEU A 199 -14.33 26.05 3.43
C LEU A 199 -13.73 24.78 2.79
N GLU A 200 -14.12 24.51 1.57
CA GLU A 200 -13.47 23.52 0.72
C GLU A 200 -12.89 24.22 -0.52
N GLN A 201 -11.58 24.21 -0.62
CA GLN A 201 -10.85 24.71 -1.77
C GLN A 201 -10.43 23.56 -2.67
N LYS A 202 -10.31 23.83 -3.96
CA LYS A 202 -10.04 22.85 -5.01
C LYS A 202 -8.80 23.20 -5.79
N PHE A 203 -8.10 22.18 -6.27
CA PHE A 203 -6.98 22.28 -7.19
C PHE A 203 -6.94 21.06 -8.12
N ASN A 204 -6.08 21.06 -9.12
CA ASN A 204 -5.83 19.91 -9.97
C ASN A 204 -4.45 19.33 -9.68
N GLY A 205 -4.34 18.00 -9.67
CA GLY A 205 -3.06 17.33 -9.49
C GLY A 205 -2.02 17.80 -10.50
N GLY A 206 -0.86 18.22 -9.99
CA GLY A 206 0.20 18.86 -10.75
C GLY A 206 0.23 20.39 -10.63
N ASP A 207 -0.76 21.01 -10.00
CA ASP A 207 -0.71 22.45 -9.65
C ASP A 207 0.48 22.70 -8.70
N LYS A 208 1.12 23.87 -8.85
CA LYS A 208 2.31 24.25 -8.09
C LYS A 208 2.11 25.49 -7.23
N ASP A 209 1.03 26.24 -7.41
CA ASP A 209 0.70 27.45 -6.66
C ASP A 209 -0.67 27.30 -5.98
N PHE A 210 -0.68 27.37 -4.67
CA PHE A 210 -1.82 27.22 -3.79
C PHE A 210 -2.12 28.48 -2.99
N LYS A 211 -1.45 29.60 -3.29
CA LYS A 211 -1.55 30.84 -2.48
C LYS A 211 -2.94 31.40 -2.43
N ALA A 212 -3.69 31.33 -3.55
CA ALA A 212 -5.07 31.81 -3.58
C ALA A 212 -5.98 31.02 -2.63
N GLN A 213 -5.91 29.68 -2.73
CA GLN A 213 -6.66 28.76 -1.87
C GLN A 213 -6.26 28.93 -0.39
N LEU A 214 -4.97 28.99 -0.10
CA LEU A 214 -4.45 29.17 1.25
C LEU A 214 -4.77 30.54 1.85
N THR A 215 -4.84 31.60 1.05
CA THR A 215 -5.29 32.93 1.48
C THR A 215 -6.77 32.90 1.88
N ALA A 216 -7.62 32.23 1.10
CA ALA A 216 -9.03 32.04 1.44
C ALA A 216 -9.19 31.18 2.71
N ILE A 217 -8.39 30.12 2.87
CA ILE A 217 -8.38 29.30 4.09
C ILE A 217 -7.94 30.14 5.29
N LYS A 218 -6.91 30.96 5.18
CA LYS A 218 -6.46 31.85 6.25
C LYS A 218 -7.57 32.81 6.70
N ALA A 219 -8.32 33.36 5.75
CA ALA A 219 -9.43 34.27 6.02
C ALA A 219 -10.65 33.57 6.66
N SER A 220 -10.81 32.26 6.46
CA SER A 220 -11.95 31.48 6.98
C SER A 220 -11.93 31.29 8.50
N GLY A 221 -10.76 31.39 9.14
CA GLY A 221 -10.60 31.10 10.56
C GLY A 221 -10.62 29.59 10.88
N ALA A 222 -10.28 28.73 9.91
CA ALA A 222 -10.12 27.30 10.14
C ALA A 222 -9.01 27.01 11.16
N GLU A 223 -9.27 26.07 12.06
CA GLU A 223 -8.38 25.64 13.15
C GLU A 223 -7.40 24.54 12.70
N ALA A 224 -7.70 23.85 11.61
CA ALA A 224 -6.81 22.90 10.95
C ALA A 224 -7.13 22.81 9.44
N ILE A 225 -6.17 22.32 8.66
CA ILE A 225 -6.32 22.08 7.22
C ILE A 225 -6.21 20.59 6.96
N PHE A 226 -7.23 20.01 6.34
CA PHE A 226 -7.19 18.66 5.81
C PHE A 226 -6.90 18.70 4.31
N ALA A 227 -5.79 18.07 3.90
CA ALA A 227 -5.33 18.01 2.52
C ALA A 227 -5.18 16.56 2.06
N PRO A 228 -6.28 15.88 1.65
CA PRO A 228 -6.26 14.52 1.14
C PRO A 228 -5.70 14.50 -0.29
N CYS A 229 -4.42 14.71 -0.46
CA CYS A 229 -3.73 14.74 -1.75
C CYS A 229 -2.47 13.90 -1.69
N TYR A 230 -1.71 13.85 -2.78
CA TYR A 230 -0.45 13.13 -2.82
C TYR A 230 0.73 14.00 -2.36
N TYR A 231 1.84 13.34 -2.07
CA TYR A 231 3.01 13.89 -1.39
C TYR A 231 3.58 15.16 -2.03
N THR A 232 3.56 15.27 -3.37
CA THR A 232 4.11 16.44 -4.07
C THR A 232 3.34 17.70 -3.74
N GLU A 233 2.03 17.68 -3.94
CA GLU A 233 1.15 18.81 -3.63
C GLU A 233 1.09 19.07 -2.11
N ALA A 234 1.08 18.02 -1.29
CA ALA A 234 1.10 18.14 0.17
C ALA A 234 2.32 18.93 0.67
N GLY A 235 3.51 18.58 0.19
CA GLY A 235 4.74 19.32 0.51
C GLY A 235 4.69 20.78 0.09
N LEU A 236 4.24 21.07 -1.14
CA LEU A 236 4.09 22.43 -1.65
C LEU A 236 3.04 23.24 -0.89
N ILE A 237 1.91 22.64 -0.54
CA ILE A 237 0.85 23.25 0.28
C ILE A 237 1.42 23.66 1.64
N CYS A 238 2.15 22.76 2.31
CA CYS A 238 2.75 23.06 3.60
C CYS A 238 3.76 24.21 3.51
N VAL A 239 4.64 24.22 2.50
CA VAL A 239 5.59 25.33 2.27
C VAL A 239 4.86 26.65 2.11
N GLN A 240 3.87 26.71 1.21
CA GLN A 240 3.17 27.96 0.91
C GLN A 240 2.27 28.41 2.07
N ALA A 241 1.67 27.47 2.82
CA ALA A 241 0.91 27.79 4.02
C ALA A 241 1.79 28.50 5.07
N ARG A 242 2.98 27.96 5.34
CA ARG A 242 3.92 28.57 6.29
C ARG A 242 4.46 29.92 5.79
N GLN A 243 4.72 30.07 4.50
CA GLN A 243 5.09 31.36 3.88
C GLN A 243 4.00 32.43 4.04
N LEU A 244 2.73 32.04 4.00
CA LEU A 244 1.58 32.93 4.24
C LEU A 244 1.30 33.17 5.75
N GLY A 245 2.12 32.60 6.64
CA GLY A 245 1.94 32.73 8.09
C GLY A 245 0.75 31.91 8.64
N LEU A 246 0.32 30.87 7.96
CA LEU A 246 -0.62 29.87 8.50
C LEU A 246 0.14 28.95 9.44
N SER A 247 -0.18 29.00 10.74
CA SER A 247 0.44 28.15 11.78
C SER A 247 -0.44 26.98 12.23
N VAL A 248 -1.69 26.90 11.74
CA VAL A 248 -2.61 25.82 12.08
C VAL A 248 -2.06 24.47 11.66
N PRO A 249 -2.43 23.35 12.35
CA PRO A 249 -2.09 22.01 11.94
C PRO A 249 -2.56 21.72 10.51
N ILE A 250 -1.69 21.05 9.75
CA ILE A 250 -2.02 20.54 8.41
C ILE A 250 -1.86 19.02 8.48
N PHE A 251 -2.83 18.29 7.97
CA PHE A 251 -2.81 16.85 8.01
C PHE A 251 -3.41 16.23 6.75
N GLY A 252 -3.05 14.98 6.48
CA GLY A 252 -3.46 14.26 5.28
C GLY A 252 -3.70 12.79 5.52
N GLY A 253 -3.92 12.07 4.43
CA GLY A 253 -4.08 10.63 4.39
C GLY A 253 -2.79 9.93 3.95
N ASP A 254 -2.92 8.63 3.64
CA ASP A 254 -1.84 7.75 3.20
C ASP A 254 -1.15 8.19 1.90
N GLY A 255 -1.79 9.04 1.11
CA GLY A 255 -1.18 9.69 -0.05
C GLY A 255 -0.01 10.63 0.25
N TRP A 256 0.30 10.89 1.53
CA TRP A 256 1.48 11.64 1.94
C TRP A 256 2.73 10.75 2.12
N GLU A 257 2.56 9.46 2.10
CA GLU A 257 3.61 8.47 2.39
C GLU A 257 4.66 8.39 1.26
N ALA A 258 5.62 9.29 1.29
CA ALA A 258 6.80 9.24 0.42
C ALA A 258 7.96 10.02 1.04
N PRO A 259 9.22 9.59 0.90
CA PRO A 259 10.39 10.35 1.34
C PRO A 259 10.45 11.75 0.72
N GLU A 260 9.95 11.91 -0.50
CA GLU A 260 9.85 13.16 -1.25
C GLU A 260 9.01 14.21 -0.53
N LEU A 261 8.05 13.82 0.31
CA LEU A 261 7.25 14.75 1.10
C LEU A 261 8.15 15.67 1.95
N ILE A 262 9.12 15.09 2.65
CA ILE A 262 10.08 15.85 3.47
C ILE A 262 11.07 16.61 2.59
N GLN A 263 11.51 16.04 1.47
CA GLN A 263 12.43 16.71 0.54
C GLN A 263 11.80 17.98 -0.05
N ILE A 264 10.50 17.95 -0.38
CA ILE A 264 9.75 19.08 -0.94
C ILE A 264 9.38 20.07 0.16
N GLY A 265 8.80 19.58 1.25
CA GLY A 265 8.22 20.42 2.30
C GLY A 265 9.23 20.96 3.31
N GLY A 266 10.38 20.27 3.48
CA GLY A 266 11.44 20.67 4.40
C GLY A 266 10.92 20.97 5.82
N LYS A 267 11.38 22.07 6.39
CA LYS A 267 10.96 22.54 7.72
C LYS A 267 9.47 22.85 7.83
N SER A 268 8.79 23.08 6.72
CA SER A 268 7.35 23.37 6.71
C SER A 268 6.49 22.15 7.04
N MET A 269 7.09 20.95 7.04
CA MET A 269 6.43 19.71 7.44
C MET A 269 6.42 19.48 8.96
N GLU A 270 7.21 20.22 9.73
CA GLU A 270 7.24 20.04 11.18
C GLU A 270 5.85 20.17 11.82
N GLY A 271 5.48 19.18 12.62
CA GLY A 271 4.18 19.11 13.29
C GLY A 271 2.99 18.84 12.38
N THR A 272 3.22 18.39 11.15
CA THR A 272 2.16 17.84 10.30
C THR A 272 1.89 16.37 10.65
N TYR A 273 0.70 15.87 10.28
CA TYR A 273 0.27 14.50 10.56
C TYR A 273 -0.31 13.86 9.31
N TYR A 274 -0.17 12.55 9.19
CA TYR A 274 -0.85 11.78 8.16
C TYR A 274 -1.13 10.34 8.62
N SER A 275 -2.13 9.73 8.02
CA SER A 275 -2.42 8.32 8.23
C SER A 275 -1.69 7.48 7.19
N THR A 276 -1.28 6.28 7.58
CA THR A 276 -0.62 5.31 6.70
C THR A 276 -0.93 3.87 7.13
N HIS A 277 -0.33 2.89 6.46
CA HIS A 277 -0.63 1.46 6.63
C HIS A 277 0.42 0.72 7.47
N TYR A 278 1.56 1.32 7.74
CA TYR A 278 2.73 0.64 8.26
C TYR A 278 3.71 1.64 8.87
N SER A 279 4.54 1.18 9.79
CA SER A 279 5.71 1.90 10.29
C SER A 279 6.91 0.97 10.34
N ALA A 280 8.05 1.39 9.79
CA ALA A 280 9.32 0.68 9.91
C ALA A 280 9.85 0.65 11.38
N GLU A 281 9.30 1.48 12.27
CA GLU A 281 9.61 1.52 13.69
C GLU A 281 8.83 0.44 14.50
N ASP A 282 7.89 -0.29 13.88
CA ASP A 282 7.18 -1.39 14.54
C ASP A 282 8.16 -2.50 14.94
N ALA A 283 8.20 -2.83 16.24
CA ALA A 283 9.12 -3.80 16.80
C ALA A 283 8.74 -5.27 16.53
N SER A 284 7.63 -5.53 15.84
CA SER A 284 7.20 -6.90 15.54
C SER A 284 8.26 -7.65 14.71
N PRO A 285 8.48 -8.94 14.96
CA PRO A 285 9.49 -9.73 14.23
C PRO A 285 9.27 -9.73 12.71
N ALA A 286 8.01 -9.70 12.25
CA ALA A 286 7.66 -9.66 10.83
C ALA A 286 8.14 -8.37 10.17
N VAL A 287 7.87 -7.22 10.80
CA VAL A 287 8.30 -5.91 10.30
C VAL A 287 9.82 -5.81 10.32
N GLN A 288 10.47 -6.15 11.42
CA GLN A 288 11.95 -6.03 11.53
C GLN A 288 12.68 -6.97 10.55
N SER A 289 12.16 -8.17 10.30
CA SER A 289 12.69 -9.07 9.28
C SER A 289 12.55 -8.48 7.87
N PHE A 290 11.38 -7.93 7.53
CA PHE A 290 11.15 -7.27 6.25
C PHE A 290 12.08 -6.06 6.06
N VAL A 291 12.19 -5.20 7.08
CA VAL A 291 13.09 -4.03 7.05
C VAL A 291 14.54 -4.45 6.79
N ALA A 292 15.02 -5.49 7.49
CA ALA A 292 16.39 -5.98 7.31
C ALA A 292 16.63 -6.50 5.89
N LYS A 293 15.72 -7.29 5.35
CA LYS A 293 15.82 -7.85 3.99
C LYS A 293 15.73 -6.77 2.92
N PHE A 294 14.80 -5.82 3.08
CA PHE A 294 14.63 -4.71 2.15
C PHE A 294 15.89 -3.83 2.12
N LYS A 295 16.44 -3.47 3.30
CA LYS A 295 17.71 -2.74 3.40
C LYS A 295 18.87 -3.49 2.76
N ALA A 296 18.96 -4.79 2.98
CA ALA A 296 20.01 -5.62 2.38
C ALA A 296 19.93 -5.64 0.84
N ARG A 297 18.71 -5.60 0.27
CA ARG A 297 18.47 -5.66 -1.18
C ARG A 297 18.59 -4.32 -1.88
N PHE A 298 18.06 -3.24 -1.26
CA PHE A 298 17.88 -1.93 -1.90
C PHE A 298 18.68 -0.80 -1.25
N ASN A 299 19.31 -1.03 -0.10
CA ASN A 299 20.03 -0.02 0.70
C ASN A 299 19.13 1.16 1.13
N GLU A 300 17.83 0.90 1.33
CA GLU A 300 16.82 1.88 1.71
C GLU A 300 15.95 1.34 2.87
N THR A 301 15.33 2.23 3.64
CA THR A 301 14.30 1.84 4.61
C THR A 301 12.96 1.74 3.87
N PRO A 302 12.23 0.61 3.98
CA PRO A 302 10.94 0.47 3.31
C PRO A 302 9.89 1.38 3.94
N ASP A 303 9.06 1.99 3.12
CA ASP A 303 7.84 2.69 3.49
C ASP A 303 6.60 1.77 3.42
N ALA A 304 5.41 2.33 3.66
CA ALA A 304 4.17 1.57 3.60
C ALA A 304 3.84 1.05 2.19
N MET A 305 4.22 1.77 1.14
CA MET A 305 3.97 1.32 -0.24
C MET A 305 4.79 0.08 -0.58
N ALA A 306 6.05 0.03 -0.14
CA ALA A 306 6.89 -1.17 -0.26
C ALA A 306 6.31 -2.35 0.53
N ALA A 307 5.87 -2.11 1.78
CA ALA A 307 5.29 -3.15 2.62
C ALA A 307 3.99 -3.72 2.03
N LEU A 308 3.13 -2.88 1.46
CA LEU A 308 1.89 -3.31 0.80
C LEU A 308 2.14 -4.02 -0.54
N GLY A 309 3.12 -3.57 -1.33
CA GLY A 309 3.56 -4.28 -2.53
C GLY A 309 4.05 -5.69 -2.21
N TYR A 310 4.85 -5.82 -1.15
CA TYR A 310 5.32 -7.10 -0.63
C TYR A 310 4.15 -7.99 -0.18
N ASP A 311 3.23 -7.48 0.64
CA ASP A 311 2.06 -8.23 1.11
C ASP A 311 1.16 -8.66 -0.04
N SER A 312 0.95 -7.82 -1.08
CA SER A 312 0.10 -8.14 -2.22
C SER A 312 0.60 -9.35 -3.01
N ALA A 313 1.92 -9.45 -3.20
CA ALA A 313 2.54 -10.60 -3.88
C ALA A 313 2.42 -11.87 -3.04
N TYR A 314 2.61 -11.79 -1.72
CA TYR A 314 2.45 -12.94 -0.83
C TYR A 314 1.00 -13.41 -0.70
N VAL A 315 0.03 -12.50 -0.64
CA VAL A 315 -1.41 -12.81 -0.64
C VAL A 315 -1.80 -13.52 -1.95
N LEU A 316 -1.30 -13.03 -3.09
CA LEU A 316 -1.52 -13.72 -4.38
C LEU A 316 -0.92 -15.11 -4.40
N ALA A 317 0.32 -15.27 -3.95
CA ALA A 317 1.01 -16.55 -3.90
C ALA A 317 0.30 -17.56 -2.98
N ASP A 318 -0.18 -17.11 -1.81
CA ASP A 318 -0.98 -17.92 -0.89
C ASP A 318 -2.31 -18.36 -1.53
N ALA A 319 -3.01 -17.42 -2.19
CA ALA A 319 -4.25 -17.74 -2.90
C ALA A 319 -4.05 -18.77 -4.02
N MET A 320 -2.99 -18.66 -4.82
CA MET A 320 -2.66 -19.66 -5.84
C MET A 320 -2.35 -21.03 -5.22
N LYS A 321 -1.62 -21.08 -4.11
CA LYS A 321 -1.33 -22.33 -3.38
C LYS A 321 -2.62 -22.98 -2.87
N ARG A 322 -3.54 -22.21 -2.28
CA ARG A 322 -4.86 -22.72 -1.81
C ARG A 322 -5.76 -23.15 -2.96
N ALA A 323 -5.72 -22.45 -4.09
CA ALA A 323 -6.45 -22.82 -5.30
C ALA A 323 -5.90 -24.08 -5.97
N GLY A 324 -4.64 -24.43 -5.71
CA GLY A 324 -3.94 -25.56 -6.35
C GLY A 324 -3.65 -25.36 -7.84
N ASN A 325 -3.92 -24.17 -8.39
CA ASN A 325 -3.60 -23.79 -9.77
C ASN A 325 -3.64 -22.26 -9.98
N THR A 326 -3.46 -21.82 -11.23
CA THR A 326 -3.40 -20.41 -11.62
C THR A 326 -4.59 -19.94 -12.44
N ASP A 327 -5.68 -20.74 -12.49
CA ASP A 327 -6.91 -20.39 -13.18
C ASP A 327 -7.60 -19.19 -12.51
N GLY A 328 -7.93 -18.16 -13.29
CA GLY A 328 -8.45 -16.90 -12.79
C GLY A 328 -9.64 -17.03 -11.83
N PRO A 329 -10.72 -17.76 -12.19
CA PRO A 329 -11.86 -18.00 -11.30
C PRO A 329 -11.47 -18.65 -9.98
N LYS A 330 -10.58 -19.65 -9.97
CA LYS A 330 -10.16 -20.35 -8.75
C LYS A 330 -9.27 -19.47 -7.87
N VAL A 331 -8.38 -18.69 -8.49
CA VAL A 331 -7.54 -17.72 -7.76
C VAL A 331 -8.41 -16.62 -7.16
N ARG A 332 -9.40 -16.10 -7.90
CA ARG A 332 -10.41 -15.16 -7.38
C ARG A 332 -11.11 -15.71 -6.14
N ASP A 333 -11.63 -16.94 -6.20
CA ASP A 333 -12.34 -17.56 -5.08
C ASP A 333 -11.41 -17.75 -3.86
N ALA A 334 -10.17 -18.16 -4.11
CA ALA A 334 -9.15 -18.28 -3.06
C ALA A 334 -8.77 -16.92 -2.46
N LEU A 335 -8.67 -15.86 -3.26
CA LEU A 335 -8.46 -14.49 -2.76
C LEU A 335 -9.61 -14.03 -1.88
N ALA A 336 -10.85 -14.22 -2.33
CA ALA A 336 -12.05 -13.86 -1.56
C ALA A 336 -12.17 -14.63 -0.23
N ALA A 337 -11.60 -15.83 -0.16
CA ALA A 337 -11.56 -16.66 1.05
C ALA A 337 -10.37 -16.35 2.00
N THR A 338 -9.54 -15.35 1.69
CA THR A 338 -8.37 -14.99 2.52
C THR A 338 -8.81 -14.50 3.90
N LYS A 339 -8.34 -15.18 4.96
CA LYS A 339 -8.59 -14.81 6.37
C LYS A 339 -7.31 -14.85 7.17
N GLU A 340 -7.12 -13.85 8.03
CA GLU A 340 -6.03 -13.79 9.00
C GLU A 340 -4.63 -14.01 8.39
N PHE A 341 -4.45 -13.67 7.11
CA PHE A 341 -3.15 -13.76 6.46
C PHE A 341 -2.15 -12.85 7.18
N ALA A 342 -1.07 -13.45 7.68
CA ALA A 342 -0.04 -12.73 8.44
C ALA A 342 0.89 -11.96 7.47
N GLY A 343 0.57 -10.71 7.19
CA GLY A 343 1.39 -9.80 6.39
C GLY A 343 2.31 -8.92 7.23
N VAL A 344 3.20 -8.23 6.57
CA VAL A 344 4.09 -7.22 7.18
C VAL A 344 3.29 -5.99 7.64
N THR A 345 2.24 -5.64 6.91
CA THR A 345 1.32 -4.55 7.27
C THR A 345 0.20 -5.01 8.22
N GLY A 346 0.43 -6.10 8.97
CA GLY A 346 -0.54 -6.72 9.86
C GLY A 346 -1.37 -7.81 9.18
N LYS A 347 -2.33 -8.37 9.94
CA LYS A 347 -3.21 -9.42 9.43
C LYS A 347 -4.15 -8.90 8.36
N THR A 348 -4.27 -9.65 7.27
CA THR A 348 -5.18 -9.34 6.17
C THR A 348 -6.33 -10.34 6.14
N THR A 349 -7.55 -9.85 6.30
CA THR A 349 -8.79 -10.58 6.03
C THR A 349 -9.53 -9.86 4.93
N ILE A 350 -9.87 -10.57 3.86
CA ILE A 350 -10.64 -10.00 2.74
C ILE A 350 -12.13 -10.11 3.06
N ASP A 351 -12.83 -8.98 3.05
CA ASP A 351 -14.27 -8.90 3.30
C ASP A 351 -15.11 -9.29 2.08
N ALA A 352 -16.44 -9.33 2.25
CA ALA A 352 -17.38 -9.67 1.18
C ALA A 352 -17.35 -8.67 -0.01
N LYS A 353 -16.79 -7.47 0.20
CA LYS A 353 -16.58 -6.46 -0.84
C LYS A 353 -15.15 -6.46 -1.40
N ARG A 354 -14.35 -7.47 -1.04
CA ARG A 354 -12.96 -7.69 -1.48
C ARG A 354 -11.97 -6.63 -0.99
N ASN A 355 -12.28 -5.98 0.12
CA ASN A 355 -11.41 -5.05 0.83
C ASN A 355 -10.69 -5.76 1.98
N ALA A 356 -9.49 -5.30 2.31
CA ALA A 356 -8.82 -5.77 3.50
C ALA A 356 -9.30 -5.00 4.74
N THR A 357 -9.57 -5.73 5.81
CA THR A 357 -9.75 -5.15 7.14
C THR A 357 -8.37 -5.01 7.78
N LYS A 358 -7.94 -3.79 8.06
CA LYS A 358 -6.60 -3.47 8.58
C LYS A 358 -6.62 -2.29 9.53
N GLY A 359 -5.62 -2.24 10.42
CA GLY A 359 -5.34 -1.08 11.24
C GLY A 359 -4.78 0.09 10.41
N LEU A 360 -4.87 1.28 10.99
CA LEU A 360 -4.34 2.53 10.45
C LEU A 360 -3.27 3.05 11.40
N VAL A 361 -2.15 3.49 10.86
CA VAL A 361 -1.03 4.09 11.59
C VAL A 361 -1.06 5.60 11.40
N PHE A 362 -0.89 6.37 12.47
CA PHE A 362 -0.61 7.80 12.38
C PHE A 362 0.88 8.07 12.47
N MET A 363 1.33 8.93 11.58
CA MET A 363 2.70 9.46 11.53
C MET A 363 2.69 10.97 11.67
N THR A 364 3.80 11.51 12.17
CA THR A 364 4.09 12.96 12.18
C THR A 364 5.48 13.19 11.61
N VAL A 365 5.74 14.44 11.20
CA VAL A 365 7.11 14.88 10.89
C VAL A 365 7.67 15.65 12.08
N LYS A 366 8.80 15.15 12.59
CA LYS A 366 9.52 15.76 13.70
C LYS A 366 11.03 15.68 13.45
N ASP A 367 11.71 16.80 13.63
CA ASP A 367 13.15 16.92 13.38
C ASP A 367 13.54 16.45 11.96
N GLY A 368 12.69 16.76 10.96
CA GLY A 368 12.87 16.39 9.57
C GLY A 368 12.76 14.89 9.30
N GLN A 369 12.10 14.11 10.18
CA GLN A 369 11.94 12.68 10.05
C GLN A 369 10.48 12.28 10.28
N PHE A 370 10.04 11.20 9.61
CA PHE A 370 8.79 10.55 9.95
C PHE A 370 8.89 9.86 11.30
N LYS A 371 7.90 10.09 12.16
CA LYS A 371 7.81 9.49 13.49
C LYS A 371 6.45 8.86 13.72
N TYR A 372 6.46 7.67 14.27
CA TYR A 372 5.26 6.97 14.69
C TYR A 372 4.53 7.74 15.80
N VAL A 373 3.22 7.79 15.73
CA VAL A 373 2.35 8.40 16.75
C VAL A 373 1.51 7.33 17.44
N GLU A 374 0.64 6.67 16.69
CA GLU A 374 -0.25 5.63 17.23
C GLU A 374 -0.79 4.73 16.11
N THR A 375 -1.32 3.57 16.51
CA THR A 375 -2.04 2.65 15.62
C THR A 375 -3.50 2.54 16.08
N ILE A 376 -4.43 2.69 15.13
CA ILE A 376 -5.86 2.50 15.35
C ILE A 376 -6.29 1.22 14.65
N ASN A 377 -6.81 0.27 15.42
CA ASN A 377 -7.38 -0.95 14.87
C ASN A 377 -8.84 -0.73 14.44
N PRO A 378 -9.34 -1.51 13.45
CA PRO A 378 -10.72 -1.44 12.96
C PRO A 378 -11.77 -1.66 14.01
#